data_c35f888cb647681c1976fc7e645f746d
#
_entry.id   c35f888cb647681c1976fc7e645f746d
#
_cell.length_a   1.000
_cell.length_b   1.000
_cell.length_c   1.000
_cell.angle_alpha   90.00
_cell.angle_beta   90.00
_cell.angle_gamma   90.00
#
_symmetry.space_group_name_H-M   'P 1'
#
loop_
_entity.id
_entity.type
_entity.pdbx_description
1 polymer ?
#
loop_
_entity_poly.entity_id
_entity_poly.type
_entity_poly.pdbx_seq_one_letter_code
_entity_poly.pdbx_strand_id
1 'polypeptide(L)'
;MKGVVIRDASVILVRNERDEWELPGGKLELSESPEQCLAREMAEELQLEIVPKSILDSWVYTIIPGVSVLVIAYGCVESSRNEAVLSDEHKALRWFPLGEVDSLRMPDGYKASIRTWSARVRAVG
;
A
#
# COMPACT_ATOMS: atom_id res chain seq x y z
N MET A 1 -2.75 -4.07 -7.43
CA MET A 1 -1.81 -4.57 -6.40
C MET A 1 -1.50 -3.45 -5.42
N LYS A 2 -1.59 -3.73 -4.14
CA LYS A 2 -1.33 -2.75 -3.09
C LYS A 2 -0.29 -3.29 -2.11
N GLY A 3 0.53 -2.42 -1.54
CA GLY A 3 1.58 -2.83 -0.63
C GLY A 3 1.58 -2.08 0.70
N VAL A 4 1.82 -2.82 1.77
CA VAL A 4 2.01 -2.27 3.11
C VAL A 4 3.50 -2.20 3.38
N VAL A 5 4.03 -0.99 3.46
CA VAL A 5 5.44 -0.72 3.78
C VAL A 5 5.51 0.00 5.11
N ILE A 6 6.12 -0.64 6.09
CA ILE A 6 6.26 -0.09 7.45
C ILE A 6 7.71 0.29 7.69
N ARG A 7 7.93 1.52 8.13
CA ARG A 7 9.24 2.06 8.47
C ARG A 7 9.12 2.84 9.78
N ASP A 8 9.93 2.51 10.77
CA ASP A 8 9.96 3.23 12.05
C ASP A 8 8.57 3.37 12.69
N ALA A 9 7.81 2.26 12.73
CA ALA A 9 6.45 2.19 13.27
C ALA A 9 5.45 3.11 12.54
N SER A 10 5.73 3.46 11.28
CA SER A 10 4.85 4.23 10.42
C SER A 10 4.62 3.50 9.11
N VAL A 11 3.45 3.73 8.50
CA VAL A 11 3.07 3.15 7.21
C VAL A 11 2.94 4.25 6.17
N ILE A 12 3.42 3.97 4.95
CA ILE A 12 3.31 4.94 3.86
C ILE A 12 1.95 4.82 3.19
N LEU A 13 1.29 5.96 3.03
CA LEU A 13 -0.01 6.05 2.38
C LEU A 13 0.00 7.18 1.36
N VAL A 14 -0.87 7.06 0.37
CA VAL A 14 -1.09 8.10 -0.64
C VAL A 14 -2.55 8.53 -0.60
N ARG A 15 -2.80 9.78 -0.98
CA ARG A 15 -4.16 10.34 -1.01
C ARG A 15 -4.68 10.34 -2.43
N ASN A 16 -5.89 9.81 -2.61
CA ASN A 16 -6.52 9.73 -3.92
C ASN A 16 -7.44 10.93 -4.21
N GLU A 17 -8.07 10.92 -5.37
CA GLU A 17 -8.96 12.01 -5.81
C GLU A 17 -10.26 12.11 -5.03
N ARG A 18 -10.64 11.06 -4.30
CA ARG A 18 -11.82 11.05 -3.43
C ARG A 18 -11.51 11.54 -2.02
N ASP A 19 -10.32 12.08 -1.81
CA ASP A 19 -9.82 12.52 -0.50
C ASP A 19 -9.78 11.40 0.53
N GLU A 20 -9.51 10.18 0.06
CA GLU A 20 -9.26 9.03 0.92
C GLU A 20 -7.77 8.69 0.90
N TRP A 21 -7.27 8.21 2.03
CA TRP A 21 -5.95 7.61 2.08
C TRP A 21 -6.04 6.16 1.61
N GLU A 22 -5.00 5.71 0.96
CA GLU A 22 -4.94 4.33 0.46
C GLU A 22 -3.52 3.82 0.46
N LEU A 23 -3.38 2.49 0.37
CA LEU A 23 -2.08 1.88 0.17
C LEU A 23 -1.58 2.21 -1.24
N PRO A 24 -0.28 2.46 -1.38
CA PRO A 24 0.31 2.64 -2.71
C PRO A 24 0.32 1.35 -3.50
N GLY A 25 0.37 1.47 -4.81
CA GLY A 25 0.40 0.37 -5.74
C GLY A 25 -0.25 0.74 -7.06
N GLY A 26 -0.62 -0.24 -7.85
CA GLY A 26 -1.20 0.01 -9.16
C GLY A 26 -1.74 -1.24 -9.83
N LYS A 27 -2.05 -1.10 -11.11
CA LYS A 27 -2.69 -2.14 -11.90
C LYS A 27 -1.65 -3.08 -12.50
N LEU A 28 -2.01 -4.36 -12.50
CA LEU A 28 -1.22 -5.40 -13.16
C LEU A 28 -1.16 -5.14 -14.65
N GLU A 29 0.03 -5.16 -15.21
CA GLU A 29 0.24 -5.10 -16.64
C GLU A 29 0.36 -6.50 -17.24
N LEU A 30 0.16 -6.58 -18.55
CA LEU A 30 0.28 -7.86 -19.26
C LEU A 30 1.69 -8.43 -19.09
N SER A 31 1.75 -9.73 -18.84
CA SER A 31 2.99 -10.49 -18.70
C SER A 31 3.82 -10.22 -17.45
N GLU A 32 3.30 -9.45 -16.48
CA GLU A 32 3.99 -9.31 -15.20
C GLU A 32 3.29 -10.10 -14.10
N SER A 33 4.05 -10.58 -13.12
CA SER A 33 3.48 -11.20 -11.93
C SER A 33 2.96 -10.13 -10.97
N PRO A 34 2.09 -10.48 -10.01
CA PRO A 34 1.63 -9.53 -9.00
C PRO A 34 2.78 -8.87 -8.23
N GLU A 35 3.82 -9.63 -7.89
CA GLU A 35 4.97 -9.13 -7.15
C GLU A 35 5.81 -8.17 -8.00
N GLN A 36 6.00 -8.49 -9.28
CA GLN A 36 6.68 -7.60 -10.23
C GLN A 36 5.91 -6.29 -10.41
N CYS A 37 4.59 -6.39 -10.52
CA CYS A 37 3.71 -5.24 -10.60
C CYS A 37 3.91 -4.29 -9.41
N LEU A 38 3.85 -4.85 -8.21
CA LEU A 38 3.93 -4.04 -7.00
C LEU A 38 5.31 -3.39 -6.87
N ALA A 39 6.39 -4.13 -7.13
CA ALA A 39 7.74 -3.57 -7.08
C ALA A 39 7.91 -2.44 -8.11
N ARG A 40 7.39 -2.62 -9.31
CA ARG A 40 7.43 -1.60 -10.37
C ARG A 40 6.66 -0.35 -9.97
N GLU A 41 5.43 -0.53 -9.49
CA GLU A 41 4.57 0.60 -9.11
C GLU A 41 5.17 1.41 -7.95
N MET A 42 5.72 0.74 -6.95
CA MET A 42 6.38 1.41 -5.83
C MET A 42 7.60 2.23 -6.29
N ALA A 43 8.38 1.70 -7.22
CA ALA A 43 9.52 2.41 -7.77
C ALA A 43 9.07 3.62 -8.61
N GLU A 44 8.08 3.45 -9.47
CA GLU A 44 7.59 4.51 -10.36
C GLU A 44 6.87 5.62 -9.60
N GLU A 45 6.00 5.26 -8.67
CA GLU A 45 5.16 6.24 -7.99
C GLU A 45 5.84 6.92 -6.81
N LEU A 46 6.67 6.20 -6.06
CA LEU A 46 7.22 6.68 -4.80
C LEU A 46 8.74 6.61 -4.71
N GLN A 47 9.41 6.09 -5.71
CA GLN A 47 10.85 5.84 -5.70
C GLN A 47 11.31 4.96 -4.53
N LEU A 48 10.42 4.07 -4.09
CA LEU A 48 10.74 3.08 -3.07
C LEU A 48 11.15 1.76 -3.72
N GLU A 49 12.18 1.14 -3.18
CA GLU A 49 12.62 -0.20 -3.56
C GLU A 49 12.13 -1.18 -2.50
N ILE A 50 11.18 -2.02 -2.89
CA ILE A 50 10.56 -2.97 -1.96
C ILE A 50 10.57 -4.40 -2.53
N VAL A 51 10.47 -5.34 -1.60
CA VAL A 51 10.27 -6.75 -1.93
C VAL A 51 8.95 -7.18 -1.33
N PRO A 52 7.97 -7.58 -2.15
CA PRO A 52 6.72 -8.16 -1.64
C PRO A 52 7.02 -9.51 -0.98
N LYS A 53 6.47 -9.72 0.21
CA LYS A 53 6.75 -10.94 0.99
C LYS A 53 5.55 -11.87 1.12
N SER A 54 4.40 -11.35 1.51
CA SER A 54 3.23 -12.18 1.79
C SER A 54 1.97 -11.52 1.32
N ILE A 55 1.08 -12.29 0.73
CA ILE A 55 -0.29 -11.83 0.48
C ILE A 55 -0.98 -11.73 1.83
N LEU A 56 -1.55 -10.57 2.11
CA LEU A 56 -2.25 -10.31 3.37
C LEU A 56 -3.74 -10.51 3.24
N ASP A 57 -4.32 -10.07 2.12
CA ASP A 57 -5.74 -10.15 1.88
C ASP A 57 -6.05 -9.91 0.41
N SER A 58 -7.24 -10.32 0.01
CA SER A 58 -7.83 -9.94 -1.28
C SER A 58 -9.30 -9.61 -1.06
N TRP A 59 -9.76 -8.52 -1.64
CA TRP A 59 -11.13 -8.07 -1.46
C TRP A 59 -11.57 -7.19 -2.63
N VAL A 60 -12.88 -7.07 -2.78
CA VAL A 60 -13.46 -6.23 -3.84
C VAL A 60 -13.86 -4.90 -3.23
N TYR A 61 -13.33 -3.82 -3.80
CA TYR A 61 -13.68 -2.46 -3.42
C TYR A 61 -14.60 -1.87 -4.49
N THR A 62 -15.80 -1.49 -4.07
CA THR A 62 -16.74 -0.81 -4.96
C THR A 62 -16.50 0.69 -4.85
N ILE A 63 -15.92 1.28 -5.88
CA ILE A 63 -15.55 2.69 -5.92
C ILE A 63 -16.80 3.55 -5.99
N ILE A 64 -17.66 3.21 -6.96
CA ILE A 64 -18.99 3.79 -7.16
C ILE A 64 -19.91 2.65 -7.64
N PRO A 65 -21.23 2.80 -7.58
CA PRO A 65 -22.13 1.76 -8.08
C PRO A 65 -21.75 1.32 -9.49
N GLY A 66 -21.56 0.01 -9.68
CA GLY A 66 -21.19 -0.56 -10.98
C GLY A 66 -19.69 -0.55 -11.31
N VAL A 67 -18.86 0.05 -10.47
CA VAL A 67 -17.40 0.08 -10.69
C VAL A 67 -16.70 -0.50 -9.48
N SER A 68 -16.18 -1.72 -9.64
CA SER A 68 -15.47 -2.43 -8.58
C SER A 68 -14.08 -2.83 -9.03
N VAL A 69 -13.17 -2.89 -8.08
CA VAL A 69 -11.80 -3.36 -8.32
C VAL A 69 -11.46 -4.48 -7.35
N LEU A 70 -10.71 -5.44 -7.82
CA LEU A 70 -10.12 -6.47 -6.96
C LEU A 70 -8.83 -5.91 -6.39
N VAL A 71 -8.77 -5.84 -5.08
CA VAL A 71 -7.57 -5.42 -4.35
C VAL A 71 -6.85 -6.64 -3.82
N ILE A 72 -5.56 -6.74 -4.10
CA ILE A 72 -4.69 -7.74 -3.50
C ILE A 72 -3.61 -6.98 -2.77
N ALA A 73 -3.54 -7.16 -1.45
CA ALA A 73 -2.61 -6.46 -0.59
C ALA A 73 -1.46 -7.38 -0.15
N TYR A 74 -0.24 -6.86 -0.26
CA TYR A 74 0.99 -7.55 0.14
C TYR A 74 1.66 -6.82 1.30
N GLY A 75 2.20 -7.58 2.23
CA GLY A 75 3.20 -7.07 3.15
C GLY A 75 4.55 -7.00 2.43
N CYS A 76 5.21 -5.87 2.53
CA CYS A 76 6.46 -5.60 1.83
C CYS A 76 7.57 -5.23 2.81
N VAL A 77 8.82 -5.49 2.41
CA VAL A 77 9.99 -4.97 3.10
C VAL A 77 10.79 -4.11 2.15
N GLU A 78 11.45 -3.09 2.68
CA GLU A 78 12.32 -2.25 1.88
C GLU A 78 13.66 -2.95 1.66
N SER A 79 14.11 -2.99 0.41
CA SER A 79 15.46 -3.48 0.09
C SER A 79 16.49 -2.37 0.21
N SER A 80 16.04 -1.12 0.17
CA SER A 80 16.88 0.07 0.26
C SER A 80 16.05 1.16 0.93
N ARG A 81 16.65 1.92 1.84
CA ARG A 81 15.93 2.95 2.58
C ARG A 81 16.00 4.29 1.85
N ASN A 82 15.15 4.44 0.86
CA ASN A 82 15.08 5.65 0.05
C ASN A 82 14.09 6.65 0.65
N GLU A 83 14.28 7.92 0.33
CA GLU A 83 13.27 8.93 0.58
C GLU A 83 12.11 8.71 -0.39
N ALA A 84 10.88 8.65 0.12
CA ALA A 84 9.70 8.52 -0.72
C ALA A 84 9.41 9.84 -1.42
N VAL A 85 9.19 9.78 -2.73
CA VAL A 85 8.90 10.95 -3.57
C VAL A 85 7.59 10.75 -4.28
N LEU A 86 6.67 11.70 -4.12
CA LEU A 86 5.33 11.63 -4.70
C LEU A 86 5.39 11.86 -6.21
N SER A 87 4.73 10.96 -6.96
CA SER A 87 4.51 11.16 -8.39
C SER A 87 3.30 12.06 -8.64
N ASP A 88 3.08 12.46 -9.90
CA ASP A 88 1.96 13.32 -10.28
C ASP A 88 0.59 12.66 -10.16
N GLU A 89 0.52 11.35 -9.95
CA GLU A 89 -0.73 10.58 -9.93
C GLU A 89 -1.53 10.72 -8.64
N HIS A 90 -0.91 11.18 -7.57
CA HIS A 90 -1.56 11.30 -6.27
C HIS A 90 -1.44 12.72 -5.71
N LYS A 91 -2.40 13.10 -4.84
CA LYS A 91 -2.45 14.42 -4.24
C LYS A 91 -1.49 14.61 -3.07
N ALA A 92 -1.17 13.56 -2.35
CA ALA A 92 -0.32 13.62 -1.17
C ALA A 92 0.29 12.27 -0.86
N LEU A 93 1.41 12.32 -0.16
CA LEU A 93 2.15 11.17 0.33
C LEU A 93 2.49 11.45 1.79
N ARG A 94 2.31 10.49 2.66
CA ARG A 94 2.66 10.66 4.07
C ARG A 94 2.95 9.33 4.74
N TRP A 95 3.92 9.36 5.66
CA TRP A 95 4.14 8.28 6.61
C TRP A 95 3.26 8.54 7.84
N PHE A 96 2.33 7.63 8.12
CA PHE A 96 1.45 7.75 9.27
C PHE A 96 1.89 6.82 10.38
N PRO A 97 2.02 7.30 11.62
CA PRO A 97 2.20 6.41 12.77
C PRO A 97 1.10 5.35 12.78
N LEU A 98 1.46 4.11 13.06
CA LEU A 98 0.50 3.00 13.04
C LEU A 98 -0.70 3.24 13.95
N GLY A 99 -0.51 3.94 15.06
CA GLY A 99 -1.60 4.27 15.99
C GLY A 99 -2.63 5.26 15.44
N GLU A 100 -2.33 5.96 14.35
CA GLU A 100 -3.25 6.93 13.74
C GLU A 100 -4.10 6.32 12.61
N VAL A 101 -3.78 5.11 12.15
CA VAL A 101 -4.42 4.52 10.96
C VAL A 101 -5.92 4.37 11.12
N ASP A 102 -6.40 3.94 12.30
CA ASP A 102 -7.82 3.71 12.50
C ASP A 102 -8.68 4.97 12.40
N SER A 103 -8.08 6.13 12.63
CA SER A 103 -8.81 7.42 12.54
C SER A 103 -8.83 8.01 11.14
N LEU A 104 -8.12 7.42 10.19
CA LEU A 104 -8.02 7.96 8.85
C LEU A 104 -9.25 7.64 8.01
N ARG A 105 -9.56 8.54 7.08
CA ARG A 105 -10.55 8.28 6.05
C ARG A 105 -9.94 7.36 5.00
N MET A 106 -10.24 6.09 5.14
CA MET A 106 -9.64 5.03 4.33
C MET A 106 -10.53 3.79 4.36
N PRO A 107 -10.68 3.04 3.26
CA PRO A 107 -11.40 1.78 3.27
C PRO A 107 -10.90 0.80 4.32
N ASP A 108 -11.82 0.14 5.01
CA ASP A 108 -11.51 -0.78 6.12
C ASP A 108 -10.61 -1.95 5.70
N GLY A 109 -10.71 -2.40 4.47
CA GLY A 109 -9.85 -3.47 3.96
C GLY A 109 -8.38 -3.12 4.02
N TYR A 110 -8.02 -1.87 3.72
CA TYR A 110 -6.64 -1.41 3.84
C TYR A 110 -6.19 -1.37 5.29
N LYS A 111 -7.05 -0.89 6.18
CA LYS A 111 -6.74 -0.85 7.63
C LYS A 111 -6.48 -2.25 8.17
N ALA A 112 -7.29 -3.22 7.76
CA ALA A 112 -7.12 -4.63 8.15
C ALA A 112 -5.77 -5.19 7.68
N SER A 113 -5.39 -4.92 6.43
CA SER A 113 -4.10 -5.35 5.90
C SER A 113 -2.92 -4.74 6.66
N ILE A 114 -3.03 -3.45 6.99
CA ILE A 114 -1.98 -2.77 7.77
C ILE A 114 -1.85 -3.42 9.15
N ARG A 115 -2.95 -3.70 9.83
CA ARG A 115 -2.92 -4.38 11.14
C ARG A 115 -2.27 -5.75 11.06
N THR A 116 -2.62 -6.53 10.05
CA THR A 116 -2.06 -7.88 9.85
C THR A 116 -0.56 -7.82 9.66
N TRP A 117 -0.09 -6.95 8.77
CA TRP A 117 1.35 -6.84 8.49
C TRP A 117 2.12 -6.27 9.69
N SER A 118 1.55 -5.27 10.35
CA SER A 118 2.13 -4.69 11.56
C SER A 118 2.36 -5.73 12.64
N ALA A 119 1.39 -6.61 12.87
CA ALA A 119 1.52 -7.68 13.85
C ALA A 119 2.62 -8.67 13.48
N ARG A 120 2.74 -9.03 12.21
CA ARG A 120 3.78 -9.96 11.73
C ARG A 120 5.18 -9.36 11.84
N VAL A 121 5.33 -8.10 11.50
CA VAL A 121 6.61 -7.40 11.59
C VAL A 121 7.08 -7.29 13.03
N ARG A 122 6.19 -7.01 13.98
CA ARG A 122 6.51 -6.99 15.41
C ARG A 122 6.91 -8.36 15.94
N ALA A 123 6.25 -9.42 15.48
CA ALA A 123 6.54 -10.78 15.96
C ALA A 123 7.94 -11.26 15.57
N VAL A 124 8.48 -10.75 14.45
CA VAL A 124 9.81 -11.13 13.96
C VAL A 124 10.90 -10.24 14.53
N GLY A 125 10.58 -9.03 14.80
CA GLY A 125 11.53 -8.05 15.28
C GLY A 125 11.28 -7.60 16.68
#